data_a52c5fa44dc3fa26e4c3b58046937051
#
_entry.id   a52c5fa44dc3fa26e4c3b58046937051
#
_cell.length_a   1.000
_cell.length_b   1.000
_cell.length_c   1.000
_cell.angle_alpha   90.00
_cell.angle_beta   90.00
_cell.angle_gamma   90.00
#
_symmetry.space_group_name_H-M   'P 1'
#
loop_
_entity.id
_entity.type
_entity.pdbx_description
1 polymer ?
#
loop_
_entity_poly.entity_id
_entity_poly.type
_entity_poly.pdbx_seq_one_letter_code
_entity_poly.pdbx_strand_id
1 'polypeptide(L)'
;SDVCSSDLGYECLNKIRSRCGLPTFQDSWSRAGGIPSGQKLRDIIRRERSIEFMLEGRRFHDIRRWKIAEECLRPIPKAWNIEGDTPEKFYKLVDMKENDTRIFTTPKHYWLAIPNSQLNINGQLVQNPGY
;
A
#
# COMPACT_ATOMS: atom_id res chain seq x y z
N SER A 1 6.13 -9.25 -25.71
CA SER A 1 6.52 -7.99 -25.00
C SER A 1 6.45 -8.11 -23.48
N ASP A 2 5.70 -9.07 -22.92
CA ASP A 2 5.51 -9.20 -21.47
C ASP A 2 6.71 -9.84 -20.74
N VAL A 3 7.54 -10.58 -21.44
CA VAL A 3 8.73 -11.26 -20.89
C VAL A 3 9.79 -10.24 -20.43
N CYS A 4 10.08 -9.22 -21.26
CA CYS A 4 11.07 -8.19 -20.89
C CYS A 4 10.70 -7.36 -19.65
N SER A 5 9.41 -7.14 -19.43
CA SER A 5 8.95 -6.35 -18.27
C SER A 5 9.00 -7.15 -16.96
N SER A 6 8.80 -8.46 -17.00
CA SER A 6 8.94 -9.34 -15.84
C SER A 6 10.40 -9.52 -15.42
N ASP A 7 11.31 -9.66 -16.38
CA ASP A 7 12.74 -9.86 -16.11
C ASP A 7 13.36 -8.65 -15.43
N LEU A 8 13.04 -7.44 -15.88
CA LEU A 8 13.46 -6.20 -15.22
C LEU A 8 12.86 -6.09 -13.81
N GLY A 9 11.62 -6.54 -13.64
CA GLY A 9 10.97 -6.60 -12.33
C GLY A 9 11.72 -7.52 -11.36
N TYR A 10 12.09 -8.72 -11.80
CA TYR A 10 12.87 -9.66 -11.00
C TYR A 10 14.27 -9.13 -10.69
N GLU A 11 14.93 -8.48 -11.64
CA GLU A 11 16.24 -7.88 -11.41
C GLU A 11 16.17 -6.82 -10.30
N CYS A 12 15.20 -5.91 -10.34
CA CYS A 12 14.99 -4.89 -9.33
C CYS A 12 14.71 -5.50 -7.96
N LEU A 13 13.82 -6.51 -7.88
CA LEU A 13 13.53 -7.22 -6.63
C LEU A 13 14.78 -7.90 -6.05
N ASN A 14 15.57 -8.56 -6.89
CA ASN A 14 16.75 -9.27 -6.45
C ASN A 14 17.86 -8.34 -5.96
N LYS A 15 17.98 -7.13 -6.52
CA LYS A 15 18.89 -6.09 -5.98
C LYS A 15 18.53 -5.70 -4.55
N ILE A 16 17.23 -5.52 -4.26
CA ILE A 16 16.77 -5.20 -2.90
C ILE A 16 17.02 -6.39 -1.98
N ARG A 17 16.64 -7.59 -2.38
CA ARG A 17 16.77 -8.82 -1.58
C ARG A 17 18.22 -9.15 -1.27
N SER A 18 19.12 -9.03 -2.24
CA SER A 18 20.57 -9.29 -2.04
C SER A 18 21.19 -8.32 -1.04
N ARG A 19 20.76 -7.05 -1.04
CA ARG A 19 21.19 -6.06 -0.03
C ARG A 19 20.86 -6.50 1.40
N CYS A 20 19.72 -7.19 1.57
CA CYS A 20 19.27 -7.70 2.87
C CYS A 20 19.78 -9.13 3.17
N GLY A 21 20.65 -9.69 2.34
CA GLY A 21 21.14 -11.07 2.49
C GLY A 21 20.09 -12.15 2.23
N LEU A 22 18.99 -11.82 1.55
CA LEU A 22 17.92 -12.75 1.23
C LEU A 22 18.20 -13.51 -0.08
N PRO A 23 17.71 -14.76 -0.21
CA PRO A 23 17.75 -15.50 -1.46
C PRO A 23 17.02 -14.76 -2.59
N THR A 24 17.32 -15.10 -3.84
CA THR A 24 16.62 -14.53 -4.98
C THR A 24 15.10 -14.76 -4.89
N PHE A 25 14.34 -13.92 -5.55
CA PHE A 25 12.89 -14.06 -5.63
C PHE A 25 12.50 -15.43 -6.21
N GLN A 26 13.15 -15.82 -7.30
CA GLN A 26 12.89 -17.08 -7.99
C GLN A 26 13.20 -18.28 -7.08
N ASP A 27 14.34 -18.30 -6.39
CA ASP A 27 14.71 -19.39 -5.47
C ASP A 27 13.72 -19.52 -4.32
N SER A 28 13.31 -18.38 -3.73
CA SER A 28 12.36 -18.35 -2.62
C SER A 28 11.00 -18.93 -3.00
N TRP A 29 10.48 -18.52 -4.16
CA TRP A 29 9.16 -18.95 -4.61
C TRP A 29 9.14 -20.33 -5.26
N SER A 30 10.23 -20.78 -5.89
CA SER A 30 10.36 -22.16 -6.35
C SER A 30 10.25 -23.14 -5.18
N ARG A 31 10.87 -22.83 -4.03
CA ARG A 31 10.76 -23.62 -2.81
C ARG A 31 9.37 -23.56 -2.17
N ALA A 32 8.64 -22.47 -2.37
CA ALA A 32 7.30 -22.25 -1.83
C ALA A 32 6.16 -22.78 -2.72
N GLY A 33 6.47 -23.51 -3.78
CA GLY A 33 5.45 -24.14 -4.63
C GLY A 33 5.29 -23.53 -6.03
N GLY A 34 6.18 -22.63 -6.44
CA GLY A 34 6.23 -22.12 -7.80
C GLY A 34 6.34 -20.59 -7.87
N ILE A 35 6.93 -20.11 -8.96
CA ILE A 35 7.16 -18.67 -9.20
C ILE A 35 5.83 -18.01 -9.56
N PRO A 36 5.38 -16.99 -8.80
CA PRO A 36 4.14 -16.29 -9.08
C PRO A 36 4.21 -15.51 -10.40
N SER A 37 3.08 -15.42 -11.10
CA SER A 37 2.92 -14.66 -12.33
C SER A 37 1.69 -13.76 -12.30
N GLY A 38 1.53 -12.89 -13.27
CA GLY A 38 0.35 -12.06 -13.45
C GLY A 38 0.03 -11.17 -12.25
N GLN A 39 -1.22 -11.21 -11.78
CA GLN A 39 -1.68 -10.36 -10.66
C GLN A 39 -0.99 -10.70 -9.34
N LYS A 40 -0.76 -11.98 -9.06
CA LYS A 40 -0.07 -12.42 -7.84
C LYS A 40 1.36 -11.87 -7.75
N LEU A 41 2.10 -11.86 -8.86
CA LEU A 41 3.43 -11.23 -8.93
C LEU A 41 3.33 -9.73 -8.64
N ARG A 42 2.36 -9.04 -9.24
CA ARG A 42 2.14 -7.60 -9.03
C ARG A 42 1.86 -7.28 -7.56
N ASP A 43 1.05 -8.08 -6.89
CA ASP A 43 0.71 -7.87 -5.48
C ASP A 43 1.92 -8.11 -4.57
N ILE A 44 2.78 -9.06 -4.91
CA ILE A 44 4.04 -9.30 -4.19
C ILE A 44 4.99 -8.11 -4.38
N ILE A 45 5.16 -7.61 -5.60
CA ILE A 45 5.99 -6.42 -5.87
C ILE A 45 5.48 -5.21 -5.08
N ARG A 46 4.16 -5.00 -5.05
CA ARG A 46 3.55 -3.93 -4.26
C ARG A 46 3.79 -4.09 -2.76
N ARG A 47 3.76 -5.33 -2.27
CA ARG A 47 4.06 -5.65 -0.87
C ARG A 47 5.53 -5.39 -0.54
N GLU A 48 6.46 -5.88 -1.33
CA GLU A 48 7.92 -5.64 -1.16
C GLU A 48 8.20 -4.12 -1.17
N ARG A 49 7.61 -3.39 -2.11
CA ARG A 49 7.71 -1.93 -2.15
C ARG A 49 7.16 -1.27 -0.88
N SER A 50 6.06 -1.76 -0.34
CA SER A 50 5.46 -1.21 0.88
C SER A 50 6.33 -1.43 2.11
N ILE A 51 7.05 -2.55 2.16
CA ILE A 51 7.99 -2.88 3.23
C ILE A 51 9.25 -2.01 3.10
N GLU A 52 9.81 -1.90 1.90
CA GLU A 52 11.03 -1.15 1.63
C GLU A 52 10.88 0.34 1.95
N PHE A 53 9.74 0.93 1.59
CA PHE A 53 9.45 2.35 1.84
C PHE A 53 8.58 2.59 3.09
N MET A 54 8.65 1.69 4.06
CA MET A 54 7.94 1.88 5.33
C MET A 54 8.45 3.14 6.04
N LEU A 55 7.52 3.96 6.53
CA LEU A 55 7.76 5.26 7.20
C LEU A 55 8.30 6.39 6.29
N GLU A 56 8.45 6.18 4.98
CA GLU A 56 8.88 7.23 4.04
C GLU A 56 7.72 8.03 3.41
N GLY A 57 6.49 7.84 3.84
CA GLY A 57 5.31 8.52 3.30
C GLY A 57 4.87 8.06 1.90
N ARG A 58 5.58 7.12 1.26
CA ARG A 58 5.31 6.65 -0.11
C ARG A 58 3.96 5.94 -0.24
N ARG A 59 3.52 5.24 0.79
CA ARG A 59 2.27 4.47 0.79
C ARG A 59 1.05 5.32 0.42
N PHE A 60 0.99 6.57 0.88
CA PHE A 60 -0.09 7.49 0.57
C PHE A 60 -0.28 7.70 -0.95
N HIS A 61 0.80 7.86 -1.69
CA HIS A 61 0.78 8.04 -3.14
C HIS A 61 0.51 6.73 -3.87
N ASP A 62 1.12 5.64 -3.42
CA ASP A 62 1.01 4.33 -4.05
C ASP A 62 -0.42 3.79 -4.04
N ILE A 63 -1.13 3.82 -2.91
CA ILE A 63 -2.51 3.31 -2.81
C ILE A 63 -3.49 4.11 -3.67
N ARG A 64 -3.24 5.42 -3.85
CA ARG A 64 -4.03 6.26 -4.75
C ARG A 64 -3.74 5.97 -6.21
N ARG A 65 -2.47 5.93 -6.59
CA ARG A 65 -2.04 5.62 -7.96
C ARG A 65 -2.51 4.24 -8.43
N TRP A 66 -2.50 3.26 -7.54
CA TRP A 66 -2.98 1.91 -7.84
C TRP A 66 -4.50 1.75 -7.72
N LYS A 67 -5.20 2.80 -7.29
CA LYS A 67 -6.66 2.80 -7.04
C LYS A 67 -7.14 1.71 -6.07
N ILE A 68 -6.34 1.43 -5.05
CA ILE A 68 -6.64 0.46 -3.98
C ILE A 68 -6.82 1.12 -2.61
N ALA A 69 -6.89 2.46 -2.57
CA ALA A 69 -6.94 3.20 -1.31
C ALA A 69 -8.22 2.88 -0.50
N GLU A 70 -9.35 2.78 -1.17
CA GLU A 70 -10.62 2.44 -0.53
C GLU A 70 -10.55 1.05 0.13
N GLU A 71 -10.04 0.06 -0.59
CA GLU A 71 -9.86 -1.30 -0.07
C GLU A 71 -8.85 -1.36 1.08
N CYS A 72 -7.73 -0.66 0.96
CA CYS A 72 -6.67 -0.64 1.98
C CYS A 72 -7.05 0.14 3.25
N LEU A 73 -7.92 1.14 3.15
CA LEU A 73 -8.28 2.03 4.26
C LEU A 73 -9.61 1.68 4.93
N ARG A 74 -10.46 0.88 4.26
CA ARG A 74 -11.74 0.44 4.80
C ARG A 74 -11.63 -0.46 6.04
N PRO A 75 -10.69 -1.44 6.11
CA PRO A 75 -10.56 -2.27 7.29
C PRO A 75 -10.22 -1.45 8.54
N ILE A 76 -10.91 -1.73 9.64
CA ILE A 76 -10.59 -1.14 10.94
C ILE A 76 -9.18 -1.57 11.35
N PRO A 77 -8.29 -0.66 11.72
CA PRO A 77 -6.97 -1.01 12.21
C PRO A 77 -7.05 -1.88 13.46
N LYS A 78 -6.17 -2.85 13.56
CA LYS A 78 -6.05 -3.72 14.75
C LYS A 78 -4.84 -3.32 15.57
N ALA A 79 -4.99 -3.39 16.89
CA ALA A 79 -3.93 -3.14 17.85
C ALA A 79 -3.86 -4.26 18.88
N TRP A 80 -2.77 -4.32 19.62
CA TRP A 80 -2.69 -5.18 20.79
C TRP A 80 -3.66 -4.71 21.88
N ASN A 81 -4.24 -5.64 22.61
CA ASN A 81 -5.14 -5.32 23.72
C ASN A 81 -4.33 -4.76 24.91
N ILE A 82 -4.14 -3.46 24.94
CA ILE A 82 -3.39 -2.77 26.02
C ILE A 82 -4.07 -2.86 27.40
N GLU A 83 -5.34 -3.24 27.46
CA GLU A 83 -6.08 -3.43 28.70
C GLU A 83 -5.94 -4.89 29.23
N GLY A 84 -5.20 -5.73 28.51
CA GLY A 84 -4.97 -7.12 28.92
C GLY A 84 -3.97 -7.21 30.07
N ASP A 85 -4.42 -7.78 31.19
CA ASP A 85 -3.67 -7.97 32.44
C ASP A 85 -2.77 -9.23 32.45
N THR A 86 -2.88 -10.09 31.44
CA THR A 86 -2.04 -11.26 31.25
C THR A 86 -1.43 -11.27 29.85
N PRO A 87 -0.30 -11.96 29.61
CA PRO A 87 0.32 -12.07 28.29
C PRO A 87 -0.65 -12.56 27.22
N GLU A 88 -1.47 -13.56 27.52
CA GLU A 88 -2.43 -14.15 26.58
C GLU A 88 -3.53 -13.17 26.18
N LYS A 89 -3.94 -12.28 27.09
CA LYS A 89 -4.92 -11.24 26.84
C LYS A 89 -4.29 -10.05 26.14
N PHE A 90 -3.07 -9.67 26.51
CA PHE A 90 -2.33 -8.55 25.90
C PHE A 90 -2.01 -8.83 24.41
N TYR A 91 -1.49 -10.02 24.10
CA TYR A 91 -1.14 -10.39 22.73
C TYR A 91 -2.34 -10.74 21.83
N LYS A 92 -3.56 -10.46 22.28
CA LYS A 92 -4.77 -10.58 21.46
C LYS A 92 -4.97 -9.33 20.62
N LEU A 93 -5.12 -9.50 19.31
CA LEU A 93 -5.46 -8.40 18.41
C LEU A 93 -6.93 -8.01 18.61
N VAL A 94 -7.17 -6.74 18.88
CA VAL A 94 -8.51 -6.12 19.00
C VAL A 94 -8.67 -5.02 17.96
N ASP A 95 -9.89 -4.79 17.52
CA ASP A 95 -10.20 -3.68 16.63
C ASP A 95 -10.04 -2.35 17.40
N MET A 96 -9.43 -1.35 16.76
CA MET A 96 -9.32 -0.02 17.34
C MET A 96 -10.71 0.62 17.44
N LYS A 97 -10.86 1.55 18.43
CA LYS A 97 -12.15 2.22 18.67
C LYS A 97 -12.57 3.05 17.45
N GLU A 98 -13.88 3.31 17.32
CA GLU A 98 -14.50 4.02 16.19
C GLU A 98 -13.86 5.37 15.83
N ASN A 99 -13.24 6.06 16.77
CA ASN A 99 -12.56 7.34 16.53
C ASN A 99 -11.35 7.23 15.62
N ASP A 100 -10.84 6.02 15.41
CA ASP A 100 -9.68 5.75 14.55
C ASP A 100 -10.11 5.24 13.15
N THR A 101 -11.40 5.30 12.82
CA THR A 101 -11.88 4.88 11.50
C THR A 101 -11.38 5.82 10.41
N ARG A 102 -10.75 5.23 9.41
CA ARG A 102 -10.26 5.97 8.24
C ARG A 102 -11.39 6.13 7.24
N ILE A 103 -11.73 7.38 6.90
CA ILE A 103 -12.76 7.66 5.92
C ILE A 103 -12.10 7.90 4.57
N PHE A 104 -12.44 7.08 3.58
CA PHE A 104 -12.05 7.27 2.21
C PHE A 104 -13.29 7.28 1.29
N THR A 105 -13.53 8.42 0.65
CA THR A 105 -14.69 8.64 -0.22
C THR A 105 -14.23 8.72 -1.67
N THR A 106 -14.74 7.83 -2.51
CA THR A 106 -14.51 7.82 -3.96
C THR A 106 -15.57 8.71 -4.65
N PRO A 107 -15.19 9.53 -5.65
CA PRO A 107 -13.86 9.74 -6.21
C PRO A 107 -13.01 10.78 -5.48
N LYS A 108 -13.60 11.51 -4.54
CA LYS A 108 -13.03 12.69 -3.87
C LYS A 108 -11.59 12.48 -3.41
N HIS A 109 -11.34 11.47 -2.59
CA HIS A 109 -10.04 11.29 -1.94
C HIS A 109 -8.95 10.68 -2.83
N TYR A 110 -9.25 10.32 -4.08
CA TYR A 110 -8.23 9.99 -5.07
C TYR A 110 -7.53 11.23 -5.63
N TRP A 111 -8.17 12.38 -5.56
CA TRP A 111 -7.66 13.66 -6.02
C TRP A 111 -7.27 14.54 -4.83
N LEU A 112 -6.53 15.59 -5.10
CA LEU A 112 -6.31 16.67 -4.14
C LEU A 112 -7.18 17.85 -4.57
N ALA A 113 -7.74 18.58 -3.59
CA ALA A 113 -8.47 19.81 -3.89
C ALA A 113 -7.54 20.84 -4.54
N ILE A 114 -8.03 21.53 -5.56
CA ILE A 114 -7.35 22.72 -6.08
C ILE A 114 -7.59 23.84 -5.05
N PRO A 115 -6.55 24.54 -4.57
CA PRO A 115 -6.73 25.61 -3.61
C PRO A 115 -7.67 26.71 -4.15
N ASN A 116 -8.58 27.20 -3.31
CA ASN A 116 -9.54 28.24 -3.69
C ASN A 116 -8.86 29.51 -4.23
N SER A 117 -7.67 29.83 -3.73
CA SER A 117 -6.86 30.94 -4.25
C SER A 117 -6.54 30.78 -5.74
N GLN A 118 -6.31 29.58 -6.22
CA GLN A 118 -6.02 29.31 -7.65
C GLN A 118 -7.30 29.36 -8.49
N LEU A 119 -8.42 28.84 -7.97
CA LEU A 119 -9.72 28.91 -8.63
C LEU A 119 -10.18 30.36 -8.80
N ASN A 120 -9.92 31.21 -7.81
CA ASN A 120 -10.28 32.65 -7.87
C ASN A 120 -9.43 33.45 -8.89
N ILE A 121 -8.18 33.04 -9.10
CA ILE A 121 -7.29 33.69 -10.07
C ILE A 121 -7.65 33.28 -11.49
N ASN A 122 -8.00 32.03 -11.72
CA ASN A 122 -8.33 31.51 -13.03
C ASN A 122 -9.74 30.93 -13.05
N GLY A 123 -10.71 31.71 -13.47
CA GLY A 123 -12.12 31.31 -13.56
C GLY A 123 -12.45 30.19 -14.55
N GLN A 124 -11.47 29.72 -15.32
CA GLN A 124 -11.62 28.54 -16.19
C GLN A 124 -11.23 27.22 -15.50
N LEU A 125 -10.62 27.28 -14.31
CA LEU A 125 -10.33 26.11 -13.55
C LEU A 125 -11.61 25.55 -12.93
N VAL A 126 -11.79 24.24 -13.08
CA VAL A 126 -12.88 23.49 -12.45
C VAL A 126 -12.31 22.63 -11.34
N GLN A 127 -12.96 22.64 -10.18
CA GLN A 127 -12.57 21.85 -9.04
C GLN A 127 -12.61 20.33 -9.33
N ASN A 128 -11.73 19.58 -8.70
CA ASN A 128 -11.73 18.14 -8.80
C ASN A 128 -13.03 17.52 -8.23
N PRO A 129 -13.47 16.36 -8.77
CA PRO A 129 -14.73 15.76 -8.38
C PRO A 129 -14.87 15.51 -6.87
N GLY A 130 -15.98 16.01 -6.30
CA GLY A 130 -16.33 15.78 -4.89
C GLY A 130 -15.84 16.86 -3.91
N TYR A 131 -15.24 17.95 -4.40
CA TYR A 131 -14.83 19.11 -3.61
C TYR A 131 -15.73 20.31 -3.90
#